data_9fcb58a1856db5a1fee775f0510feb46
#
_entry.id   9fcb58a1856db5a1fee775f0510feb46
#
_cell.length_a   1.000
_cell.length_b   1.000
_cell.length_c   1.000
_cell.angle_alpha   90.00
_cell.angle_beta   90.00
_cell.angle_gamma   90.00
#
_symmetry.space_group_name_H-M   'P 1'
#
loop_
_entity.id
_entity.type
_entity.pdbx_description
1 polymer ?
#
loop_
_entity_poly.entity_id
_entity_poly.type
_entity_poly.pdbx_seq_one_letter_code
_entity_poly.pdbx_strand_id
1 'polypeptide(L)'
;MPGNEDLAFLSAADQGRLMRARKLSPVELVRACLERIERYDGILRAYITVCAEQALAQAKEAEREIAAGGYRGPLHGIPFGVKDQLCTKGIKTTLGSRIMADHVPDHDAAVIERLNAAGAILIGKENLHEFGKGGTNVFPFGQPRNPWNPAHNPASSSSGSGIAVAAGFSSGSLGEDTGGSVRSPAAANGVVGLRPTFGRVSRHGGVMYAWTADTLGPLTRTVEDNALFLHAIAGHDPRDPLTSTRPVPDYSAALVPDLRGLTLGVVREMTWPDGVHAEVRSAMEAALEVLRGLGASVKEVSLKLAKHSVPLQLLTSDADIASMMLKRWLRTRWDDFDVGTRTRLAAGCLIPATVYHRAMRARVLVRREILDTLAGCDALLCPTALSPAGRIEAAREQVNSQEDMDTRVLLRRISAYPFSMANIPAIALPMGYTKAGLPVSLQIGAKPFDEGTVFRVAHAYERATPWHRRHPDLASTLKPAAEARA
;
A
#
# COMPACT_ATOMS: atom_id res chain seq x y z
N MET A 1 -28.32 2.63 16.43
CA MET A 1 -26.90 2.24 16.27
C MET A 1 -26.70 1.88 14.81
N PRO A 2 -25.58 2.22 14.16
CA PRO A 2 -25.27 1.71 12.83
C PRO A 2 -25.27 0.19 12.86
N GLY A 3 -25.70 -0.46 11.78
CA GLY A 3 -25.63 -1.92 11.65
C GLY A 3 -24.16 -2.40 11.58
N ASN A 4 -23.92 -3.72 11.78
CA ASN A 4 -22.57 -4.28 11.72
C ASN A 4 -21.81 -3.96 10.42
N GLU A 5 -22.52 -3.84 9.28
CA GLU A 5 -21.93 -3.44 8.01
C GLU A 5 -21.44 -1.99 8.03
N ASP A 6 -22.21 -1.08 8.62
CA ASP A 6 -21.84 0.32 8.73
C ASP A 6 -20.61 0.52 9.63
N LEU A 7 -20.50 -0.25 10.74
CA LEU A 7 -19.37 -0.17 11.67
C LEU A 7 -18.03 -0.49 10.99
N ALA A 8 -18.01 -1.49 10.11
CA ALA A 8 -16.80 -1.90 9.38
C ALA A 8 -16.32 -0.85 8.38
N PHE A 9 -17.18 0.07 7.94
CA PHE A 9 -16.86 1.14 6.99
C PHE A 9 -16.72 2.54 7.62
N LEU A 10 -16.91 2.70 8.93
CA LEU A 10 -16.50 3.92 9.62
C LEU A 10 -14.97 4.12 9.51
N SER A 11 -14.51 5.35 9.44
CA SER A 11 -13.07 5.64 9.54
C SER A 11 -12.50 5.18 10.89
N ALA A 12 -11.22 4.77 10.93
CA ALA A 12 -10.56 4.42 12.19
C ALA A 12 -10.59 5.59 13.18
N ALA A 13 -10.51 6.82 12.68
CA ALA A 13 -10.65 8.03 13.47
C ALA A 13 -12.04 8.15 14.12
N ASP A 14 -13.12 7.89 13.36
CA ASP A 14 -14.49 7.90 13.91
C ASP A 14 -14.71 6.77 14.89
N GLN A 15 -14.23 5.56 14.57
CA GLN A 15 -14.26 4.40 15.47
C GLN A 15 -13.55 4.74 16.80
N GLY A 16 -12.36 5.34 16.76
CA GLY A 16 -11.61 5.77 17.93
C GLY A 16 -12.35 6.85 18.76
N ARG A 17 -12.99 7.82 18.09
CA ARG A 17 -13.84 8.82 18.74
C ARG A 17 -15.03 8.18 19.47
N LEU A 18 -15.70 7.22 18.85
CA LEU A 18 -16.82 6.48 19.45
C LEU A 18 -16.36 5.61 20.64
N MET A 19 -15.20 4.93 20.51
CA MET A 19 -14.61 4.13 21.60
C MET A 19 -14.24 5.01 22.80
N ARG A 20 -13.57 6.15 22.56
CA ARG A 20 -13.27 7.13 23.61
C ARG A 20 -14.54 7.62 24.34
N ALA A 21 -15.63 7.80 23.60
CA ALA A 21 -16.93 8.18 24.12
C ALA A 21 -17.72 6.99 24.72
N ARG A 22 -17.17 5.76 24.71
CA ARG A 22 -17.82 4.51 25.13
C ARG A 22 -19.15 4.23 24.39
N LYS A 23 -19.24 4.66 23.13
CA LYS A 23 -20.39 4.44 22.24
C LYS A 23 -20.17 3.30 21.23
N LEU A 24 -18.97 2.75 21.16
CA LEU A 24 -18.59 1.59 20.37
C LEU A 24 -17.64 0.73 21.20
N SER A 25 -17.90 -0.58 21.25
CA SER A 25 -17.03 -1.55 21.88
C SER A 25 -15.96 -2.04 20.88
N PRO A 26 -14.67 -2.16 21.29
CA PRO A 26 -13.67 -2.88 20.51
C PRO A 26 -14.10 -4.29 20.13
N VAL A 27 -14.85 -4.99 21.03
CA VAL A 27 -15.35 -6.35 20.78
C VAL A 27 -16.40 -6.37 19.67
N GLU A 28 -17.32 -5.40 19.64
CA GLU A 28 -18.31 -5.27 18.56
C GLU A 28 -17.63 -5.03 17.21
N LEU A 29 -16.65 -4.13 17.15
CA LEU A 29 -15.95 -3.81 15.90
C LEU A 29 -15.14 -5.00 15.38
N VAL A 30 -14.38 -5.68 16.26
CA VAL A 30 -13.59 -6.86 15.88
C VAL A 30 -14.51 -8.00 15.41
N ARG A 31 -15.64 -8.23 16.06
CA ARG A 31 -16.63 -9.21 15.58
C ARG A 31 -17.17 -8.87 14.20
N ALA A 32 -17.56 -7.61 13.98
CA ALA A 32 -18.03 -7.17 12.67
C ALA A 32 -16.99 -7.43 11.56
N CYS A 33 -15.70 -7.17 11.83
CA CYS A 33 -14.62 -7.49 10.89
C CYS A 33 -14.48 -9.01 10.65
N LEU A 34 -14.49 -9.83 11.71
CA LEU A 34 -14.33 -11.28 11.61
C LEU A 34 -15.51 -11.95 10.89
N GLU A 35 -16.74 -11.52 11.14
CA GLU A 35 -17.95 -11.99 10.42
C GLU A 35 -17.86 -11.69 8.92
N ARG A 36 -17.33 -10.52 8.55
CA ARG A 36 -17.10 -10.17 7.14
C ARG A 36 -16.00 -11.02 6.50
N ILE A 37 -14.92 -11.28 7.22
CA ILE A 37 -13.83 -12.17 6.76
C ILE A 37 -14.40 -13.57 6.52
N GLU A 38 -15.12 -14.15 7.48
CA GLU A 38 -15.74 -15.47 7.38
C GLU A 38 -16.65 -15.57 6.14
N ARG A 39 -17.45 -14.53 5.91
CA ARG A 39 -18.43 -14.50 4.82
C ARG A 39 -17.81 -14.34 3.44
N TYR A 40 -16.74 -13.55 3.29
CA TYR A 40 -16.29 -13.11 1.97
C TYR A 40 -14.85 -13.49 1.62
N ASP A 41 -13.97 -13.75 2.61
CA ASP A 41 -12.55 -13.96 2.33
C ASP A 41 -12.26 -15.32 1.69
N GLY A 42 -13.19 -16.27 1.78
CA GLY A 42 -13.15 -17.51 1.01
C GLY A 42 -13.00 -17.29 -0.51
N ILE A 43 -13.51 -16.16 -1.03
CA ILE A 43 -13.42 -15.76 -2.44
C ILE A 43 -12.27 -14.74 -2.64
N LEU A 44 -12.17 -13.73 -1.79
CA LEU A 44 -11.25 -12.59 -1.96
C LEU A 44 -9.80 -12.94 -1.65
N ARG A 45 -9.58 -13.87 -0.72
CA ARG A 45 -8.23 -14.34 -0.32
C ARG A 45 -7.31 -13.22 0.14
N ALA A 46 -7.84 -12.31 0.95
CA ALA A 46 -7.08 -11.22 1.56
C ALA A 46 -6.13 -11.73 2.66
N TYR A 47 -6.53 -12.75 3.41
CA TYR A 47 -5.74 -13.29 4.53
C TYR A 47 -5.12 -14.64 4.19
N ILE A 48 -3.88 -14.86 4.69
CA ILE A 48 -3.23 -16.17 4.80
C ILE A 48 -3.55 -16.78 6.17
N THR A 49 -3.52 -15.96 7.22
CA THR A 49 -3.81 -16.37 8.60
C THR A 49 -4.73 -15.34 9.25
N VAL A 50 -5.88 -15.80 9.76
CA VAL A 50 -6.80 -14.98 10.57
C VAL A 50 -6.57 -15.31 12.04
N CYS A 51 -6.35 -14.29 12.89
CA CYS A 51 -6.01 -14.40 14.31
C CYS A 51 -7.26 -14.17 15.20
N ALA A 52 -8.39 -14.82 14.89
CA ALA A 52 -9.69 -14.52 15.48
C ALA A 52 -9.73 -14.58 17.02
N GLU A 53 -9.22 -15.67 17.61
CA GLU A 53 -9.22 -15.85 19.07
C GLU A 53 -8.35 -14.79 19.75
N GLN A 54 -7.14 -14.54 19.22
CA GLN A 54 -6.23 -13.55 19.76
C GLN A 54 -6.81 -12.12 19.63
N ALA A 55 -7.41 -11.80 18.48
CA ALA A 55 -8.04 -10.50 18.23
C ALA A 55 -9.20 -10.25 19.20
N LEU A 56 -10.05 -11.24 19.44
CA LEU A 56 -11.15 -11.13 20.42
C LEU A 56 -10.65 -11.01 21.87
N ALA A 57 -9.57 -11.71 22.22
CA ALA A 57 -8.96 -11.55 23.54
C ALA A 57 -8.38 -10.14 23.74
N GLN A 58 -7.65 -9.62 22.75
CA GLN A 58 -7.15 -8.24 22.77
C GLN A 58 -8.27 -7.20 22.79
N ALA A 59 -9.39 -7.46 22.07
CA ALA A 59 -10.54 -6.57 22.05
C ALA A 59 -11.22 -6.46 23.44
N LYS A 60 -11.39 -7.58 24.14
CA LYS A 60 -11.92 -7.62 25.51
C LYS A 60 -11.00 -6.86 26.48
N GLU A 61 -9.69 -6.99 26.32
CA GLU A 61 -8.72 -6.27 27.15
C GLU A 61 -8.81 -4.76 26.87
N ALA A 62 -8.81 -4.34 25.60
CA ALA A 62 -8.98 -2.94 25.22
C ALA A 62 -10.29 -2.34 25.75
N GLU A 63 -11.40 -3.08 25.67
CA GLU A 63 -12.71 -2.66 26.23
C GLU A 63 -12.61 -2.41 27.74
N ARG A 64 -11.98 -3.35 28.48
CA ARG A 64 -11.76 -3.22 29.91
C ARG A 64 -10.91 -2.00 30.28
N GLU A 65 -9.81 -1.79 29.55
CA GLU A 65 -8.92 -0.64 29.75
C GLU A 65 -9.65 0.69 29.49
N ILE A 66 -10.39 0.79 28.39
CA ILE A 66 -11.17 1.98 28.03
C ILE A 66 -12.25 2.26 29.09
N ALA A 67 -12.93 1.22 29.56
CA ALA A 67 -13.95 1.34 30.62
C ALA A 67 -13.35 1.84 31.95
N ALA A 68 -12.12 1.42 32.27
CA ALA A 68 -11.37 1.89 33.44
C ALA A 68 -10.75 3.28 33.28
N GLY A 69 -10.88 3.93 32.10
CA GLY A 69 -10.30 5.25 31.83
C GLY A 69 -8.90 5.24 31.24
N GLY A 70 -8.33 4.05 30.96
CA GLY A 70 -6.99 3.85 30.38
C GLY A 70 -6.96 3.95 28.85
N TYR A 71 -7.59 4.99 28.26
CA TYR A 71 -7.59 5.19 26.81
C TYR A 71 -6.21 5.58 26.29
N ARG A 72 -5.56 4.72 25.48
CA ARG A 72 -4.18 4.89 25.00
C ARG A 72 -4.05 5.87 23.81
N GLY A 73 -5.13 6.16 23.09
CA GLY A 73 -5.12 7.05 21.93
C GLY A 73 -6.04 6.58 20.79
N PRO A 74 -6.04 7.28 19.65
CA PRO A 74 -7.04 7.09 18.58
C PRO A 74 -7.02 5.69 17.93
N LEU A 75 -5.95 4.92 18.08
CA LEU A 75 -5.88 3.54 17.58
C LEU A 75 -6.20 2.48 18.66
N HIS A 76 -6.54 2.88 19.88
CA HIS A 76 -6.90 1.93 20.95
C HIS A 76 -8.19 1.19 20.61
N GLY A 77 -8.11 -0.13 20.48
CA GLY A 77 -9.23 -0.99 20.10
C GLY A 77 -9.48 -1.10 18.59
N ILE A 78 -8.66 -0.45 17.73
CA ILE A 78 -8.83 -0.42 16.28
C ILE A 78 -8.24 -1.68 15.65
N PRO A 79 -9.02 -2.46 14.85
CA PRO A 79 -8.54 -3.66 14.16
C PRO A 79 -7.67 -3.30 12.95
N PHE A 80 -6.50 -3.97 12.84
CA PHE A 80 -5.62 -3.81 11.69
C PHE A 80 -5.14 -5.17 11.15
N GLY A 81 -4.82 -5.19 9.85
CA GLY A 81 -4.14 -6.28 9.21
C GLY A 81 -2.68 -5.97 8.92
N VAL A 82 -1.89 -6.99 8.63
CA VAL A 82 -0.48 -6.80 8.30
C VAL A 82 -0.05 -7.72 7.17
N LYS A 83 0.63 -7.16 6.17
CA LYS A 83 1.26 -7.94 5.09
C LYS A 83 2.11 -9.06 5.68
N ASP A 84 1.94 -10.28 5.21
CA ASP A 84 2.59 -11.48 5.76
C ASP A 84 4.09 -11.58 5.46
N GLN A 85 4.75 -10.44 5.40
CA GLN A 85 6.18 -10.20 5.28
C GLN A 85 6.77 -9.65 6.59
N LEU A 86 5.91 -9.24 7.53
CA LEU A 86 6.31 -8.65 8.79
C LEU A 86 6.23 -9.71 9.90
N CYS A 87 7.34 -9.95 10.59
CA CYS A 87 7.42 -10.90 11.68
C CYS A 87 6.40 -10.53 12.76
N THR A 88 5.62 -11.53 13.17
CA THR A 88 4.64 -11.40 14.25
C THR A 88 4.84 -12.59 15.17
N LYS A 89 5.24 -12.33 16.41
CA LYS A 89 5.62 -13.35 17.37
C LYS A 89 4.54 -14.39 17.57
N GLY A 90 4.90 -15.66 17.40
CA GLY A 90 3.99 -16.80 17.59
C GLY A 90 2.96 -17.00 16.48
N ILE A 91 2.96 -16.18 15.41
CA ILE A 91 2.03 -16.27 14.28
C ILE A 91 2.82 -16.59 13.01
N LYS A 92 2.33 -17.55 12.21
CA LYS A 92 2.95 -17.90 10.93
C LYS A 92 3.21 -16.65 10.08
N THR A 93 4.41 -16.55 9.51
CA THR A 93 4.85 -15.47 8.63
C THR A 93 5.48 -16.09 7.39
N THR A 94 4.64 -16.30 6.36
CA THR A 94 4.95 -17.16 5.22
C THR A 94 5.60 -16.47 4.04
N LEU A 95 5.59 -15.13 3.99
CA LEU A 95 6.02 -14.31 2.85
C LEU A 95 5.32 -14.69 1.52
N GLY A 96 4.13 -15.30 1.60
CA GLY A 96 3.38 -15.80 0.45
C GLY A 96 4.05 -16.97 -0.28
N SER A 97 5.01 -17.65 0.36
CA SER A 97 5.84 -18.71 -0.23
C SER A 97 5.66 -20.06 0.47
N ARG A 98 5.71 -21.14 -0.30
CA ARG A 98 5.81 -22.51 0.23
C ARG A 98 7.08 -22.72 1.06
N ILE A 99 8.14 -21.99 0.75
CA ILE A 99 9.43 -22.07 1.44
C ILE A 99 9.30 -21.71 2.93
N MET A 100 8.43 -20.74 3.24
CA MET A 100 8.23 -20.22 4.60
C MET A 100 6.87 -20.59 5.20
N ALA A 101 6.15 -21.57 4.62
CA ALA A 101 4.78 -21.92 5.00
C ALA A 101 4.60 -22.25 6.51
N ASP A 102 5.64 -22.76 7.15
CA ASP A 102 5.63 -23.16 8.55
C ASP A 102 6.50 -22.28 9.45
N HIS A 103 7.02 -21.17 8.91
CA HIS A 103 7.87 -20.28 9.71
C HIS A 103 7.02 -19.49 10.71
N VAL A 104 7.40 -19.61 11.99
CA VAL A 104 6.80 -18.86 13.11
C VAL A 104 7.90 -18.04 13.78
N PRO A 105 7.87 -16.71 13.68
CA PRO A 105 8.84 -15.84 14.33
C PRO A 105 8.74 -15.88 15.86
N ASP A 106 9.86 -15.69 16.54
CA ASP A 106 9.97 -15.55 17.99
C ASP A 106 9.91 -14.08 18.48
N HIS A 107 9.81 -13.14 17.54
CA HIS A 107 9.78 -11.70 17.78
C HIS A 107 8.75 -10.99 16.89
N ASP A 108 8.35 -9.80 17.31
CA ASP A 108 7.55 -8.88 16.51
C ASP A 108 8.43 -7.94 15.69
N ALA A 109 7.93 -7.51 14.52
CA ALA A 109 8.49 -6.37 13.81
C ALA A 109 8.23 -5.08 14.61
N ALA A 110 9.15 -4.11 14.53
CA ALA A 110 9.05 -2.84 15.26
C ALA A 110 7.70 -2.11 15.06
N VAL A 111 7.13 -2.19 13.86
CA VAL A 111 5.83 -1.59 13.56
C VAL A 111 4.68 -2.32 14.28
N ILE A 112 4.80 -3.63 14.49
CA ILE A 112 3.83 -4.41 15.27
C ILE A 112 3.92 -4.05 16.75
N GLU A 113 5.15 -3.98 17.30
CA GLU A 113 5.38 -3.53 18.69
C GLU A 113 4.73 -2.16 18.95
N ARG A 114 4.91 -1.21 18.02
CA ARG A 114 4.37 0.15 18.13
C ARG A 114 2.84 0.19 18.03
N LEU A 115 2.22 -0.55 17.11
CA LEU A 115 0.78 -0.64 17.03
C LEU A 115 0.16 -1.33 18.26
N ASN A 116 0.79 -2.39 18.76
CA ASN A 116 0.38 -3.04 20.02
C ASN A 116 0.47 -2.06 21.19
N ALA A 117 1.52 -1.26 21.27
CA ALA A 117 1.67 -0.21 22.30
C ALA A 117 0.59 0.87 22.20
N ALA A 118 0.16 1.22 20.98
CA ALA A 118 -0.97 2.11 20.74
C ALA A 118 -2.35 1.48 21.05
N GLY A 119 -2.39 0.18 21.38
CA GLY A 119 -3.61 -0.55 21.70
C GLY A 119 -4.39 -1.02 20.47
N ALA A 120 -3.80 -1.00 19.27
CA ALA A 120 -4.42 -1.54 18.07
C ALA A 120 -4.46 -3.08 18.11
N ILE A 121 -5.43 -3.67 17.42
CA ILE A 121 -5.76 -5.10 17.51
C ILE A 121 -5.43 -5.79 16.19
N LEU A 122 -4.53 -6.77 16.20
CA LEU A 122 -4.16 -7.53 15.02
C LEU A 122 -5.26 -8.54 14.64
N ILE A 123 -5.85 -8.37 13.43
CA ILE A 123 -6.83 -9.32 12.86
C ILE A 123 -6.15 -10.50 12.18
N GLY A 124 -5.01 -10.28 11.51
CA GLY A 124 -4.35 -11.36 10.80
C GLY A 124 -3.22 -10.94 9.87
N LYS A 125 -2.67 -11.96 9.19
CA LYS A 125 -1.57 -11.87 8.24
C LYS A 125 -2.13 -11.89 6.81
N GLU A 126 -1.84 -10.86 6.05
CA GLU A 126 -2.46 -10.59 4.76
C GLU A 126 -1.65 -11.15 3.59
N ASN A 127 -2.37 -11.65 2.60
CA ASN A 127 -1.84 -12.27 1.40
C ASN A 127 -1.03 -11.28 0.55
N LEU A 128 -0.01 -11.82 -0.09
CA LEU A 128 0.94 -11.03 -0.87
C LEU A 128 1.49 -11.85 -2.03
N HIS A 129 2.09 -11.18 -3.00
CA HIS A 129 2.93 -11.84 -3.98
C HIS A 129 4.19 -12.40 -3.29
N GLU A 130 4.62 -13.58 -3.71
CA GLU A 130 5.73 -14.32 -3.10
C GLU A 130 6.95 -13.42 -2.85
N PHE A 131 7.43 -13.40 -1.62
CA PHE A 131 8.51 -12.54 -1.11
C PHE A 131 8.34 -11.04 -1.41
N GLY A 132 7.10 -10.56 -1.58
CA GLY A 132 6.85 -9.16 -1.94
C GLY A 132 7.32 -8.76 -3.34
N LYS A 133 7.77 -9.71 -4.16
CA LYS A 133 8.45 -9.42 -5.43
C LYS A 133 7.52 -8.96 -6.56
N GLY A 134 6.26 -9.36 -6.53
CA GLY A 134 5.32 -9.21 -7.64
C GLY A 134 5.57 -10.22 -8.75
N GLY A 135 4.57 -10.41 -9.62
CA GLY A 135 4.67 -11.36 -10.74
C GLY A 135 4.45 -12.82 -10.35
N THR A 136 3.91 -13.10 -9.16
CA THR A 136 3.50 -14.45 -8.74
C THR A 136 2.42 -14.99 -9.67
N ASN A 137 2.62 -16.21 -10.18
CA ASN A 137 1.68 -16.88 -11.06
C ASN A 137 0.81 -17.89 -10.31
N VAL A 138 1.37 -18.51 -9.27
CA VAL A 138 0.67 -19.48 -8.42
C VAL A 138 0.72 -19.03 -6.97
N PHE A 139 -0.45 -18.81 -6.40
CA PHE A 139 -0.60 -18.37 -5.02
C PHE A 139 -0.85 -19.58 -4.10
N PRO A 140 0.12 -20.00 -3.29
CA PRO A 140 -0.02 -21.20 -2.44
C PRO A 140 -1.18 -21.08 -1.44
N PHE A 141 -1.51 -19.85 -1.04
CA PHE A 141 -2.55 -19.54 -0.05
C PHE A 141 -3.84 -19.00 -0.68
N GLY A 142 -4.01 -19.18 -2.01
CA GLY A 142 -5.16 -18.73 -2.77
C GLY A 142 -4.93 -17.42 -3.52
N GLN A 143 -5.55 -17.30 -4.69
CA GLN A 143 -5.44 -16.15 -5.59
C GLN A 143 -6.16 -14.93 -5.01
N PRO A 144 -5.47 -13.83 -4.67
CA PRO A 144 -6.11 -12.59 -4.24
C PRO A 144 -6.97 -12.00 -5.37
N ARG A 145 -8.17 -11.51 -5.03
CA ARG A 145 -9.13 -10.97 -5.98
C ARG A 145 -9.61 -9.59 -5.59
N ASN A 146 -9.83 -8.74 -6.59
CA ASN A 146 -10.29 -7.38 -6.37
C ASN A 146 -11.74 -7.36 -5.83
N PRO A 147 -12.02 -6.69 -4.71
CA PRO A 147 -13.36 -6.66 -4.11
C PRO A 147 -14.39 -5.89 -4.93
N TRP A 148 -13.97 -5.00 -5.83
CA TRP A 148 -14.87 -4.31 -6.76
C TRP A 148 -15.31 -5.21 -7.93
N ASN A 149 -14.44 -6.14 -8.35
CA ASN A 149 -14.75 -7.15 -9.35
C ASN A 149 -13.75 -8.31 -9.21
N PRO A 150 -14.19 -9.52 -8.77
CA PRO A 150 -13.31 -10.67 -8.51
C PRO A 150 -12.58 -11.24 -9.73
N ALA A 151 -12.98 -10.86 -10.94
CA ALA A 151 -12.26 -11.20 -12.16
C ALA A 151 -11.01 -10.34 -12.38
N HIS A 152 -10.82 -9.29 -11.57
CA HIS A 152 -9.72 -8.33 -11.71
C HIS A 152 -8.67 -8.51 -10.63
N ASN A 153 -7.44 -8.08 -10.96
CA ASN A 153 -6.28 -8.13 -10.08
C ASN A 153 -6.36 -7.01 -9.02
N PRO A 154 -6.14 -7.29 -7.73
CA PRO A 154 -6.08 -6.27 -6.68
C PRO A 154 -4.77 -5.48 -6.66
N ALA A 155 -3.92 -5.62 -7.66
CA ALA A 155 -2.53 -5.16 -7.73
C ALA A 155 -1.61 -5.83 -6.69
N SER A 156 -0.32 -5.44 -6.68
CA SER A 156 0.73 -6.12 -5.91
C SER A 156 1.76 -5.13 -5.34
N SER A 157 2.60 -5.57 -4.37
CA SER A 157 2.66 -6.89 -3.78
C SER A 157 1.86 -7.03 -2.49
N SER A 158 1.36 -5.94 -1.86
CA SER A 158 0.50 -5.95 -0.67
C SER A 158 -0.97 -6.14 -1.08
N SER A 159 -1.26 -7.22 -1.82
CA SER A 159 -2.60 -7.47 -2.40
C SER A 159 -3.67 -7.63 -1.33
N GLY A 160 -3.41 -8.45 -0.32
CA GLY A 160 -4.32 -8.68 0.80
C GLY A 160 -4.59 -7.42 1.60
N SER A 161 -3.57 -6.54 1.76
CA SER A 161 -3.71 -5.28 2.51
C SER A 161 -4.71 -4.33 1.85
N GLY A 162 -4.64 -4.18 0.53
CA GLY A 162 -5.61 -3.38 -0.22
C GLY A 162 -7.03 -3.94 -0.16
N ILE A 163 -7.15 -5.27 -0.33
CA ILE A 163 -8.44 -5.98 -0.25
C ILE A 163 -9.05 -5.84 1.15
N ALA A 164 -8.28 -6.09 2.21
CA ALA A 164 -8.78 -6.11 3.57
C ALA A 164 -9.40 -4.76 3.98
N VAL A 165 -8.74 -3.66 3.65
CA VAL A 165 -9.25 -2.31 3.93
C VAL A 165 -10.49 -2.00 3.07
N ALA A 166 -10.46 -2.28 1.77
CA ALA A 166 -11.58 -2.02 0.87
C ALA A 166 -12.83 -2.85 1.19
N ALA A 167 -12.63 -4.09 1.62
CA ALA A 167 -13.70 -5.02 1.97
C ALA A 167 -14.27 -4.81 3.40
N GLY A 168 -13.69 -3.91 4.20
CA GLY A 168 -14.08 -3.71 5.59
C GLY A 168 -13.72 -4.88 6.50
N PHE A 169 -12.63 -5.59 6.20
CA PHE A 169 -12.09 -6.67 7.02
C PHE A 169 -11.18 -6.14 8.14
N SER A 170 -10.69 -4.94 7.98
CA SER A 170 -9.92 -4.20 8.97
C SER A 170 -10.08 -2.70 8.76
N SER A 171 -9.82 -1.90 9.78
CA SER A 171 -9.90 -0.44 9.70
C SER A 171 -8.64 0.18 9.09
N GLY A 172 -7.54 -0.56 9.10
CA GLY A 172 -6.29 -0.22 8.44
C GLY A 172 -5.40 -1.44 8.26
N SER A 173 -4.35 -1.29 7.48
CA SER A 173 -3.37 -2.34 7.19
C SER A 173 -1.97 -1.77 7.06
N LEU A 174 -0.95 -2.60 7.31
CA LEU A 174 0.44 -2.27 6.99
C LEU A 174 0.94 -3.10 5.81
N GLY A 175 1.41 -2.39 4.79
CA GLY A 175 2.07 -2.97 3.64
C GLY A 175 3.56 -2.61 3.57
N GLU A 176 4.23 -3.10 2.54
CA GLU A 176 5.60 -2.74 2.19
C GLU A 176 5.64 -2.24 0.75
N ASP A 177 6.42 -1.18 0.49
CA ASP A 177 6.55 -0.50 -0.80
C ASP A 177 8.03 -0.38 -1.23
N THR A 178 8.45 -1.24 -2.14
CA THR A 178 9.74 -1.11 -2.84
C THR A 178 9.60 -0.20 -4.08
N GLY A 179 8.54 -0.43 -4.85
CA GLY A 179 8.30 0.24 -6.14
C GLY A 179 6.81 0.49 -6.40
N GLY A 180 6.03 0.81 -5.35
CA GLY A 180 4.60 1.03 -5.45
C GLY A 180 3.76 -0.05 -4.79
N SER A 181 4.37 -0.98 -4.04
CA SER A 181 3.64 -2.14 -3.50
C SER A 181 2.67 -1.84 -2.33
N VAL A 182 2.58 -0.60 -1.86
CA VAL A 182 1.49 -0.06 -1.03
C VAL A 182 0.53 0.74 -1.90
N ARG A 183 1.07 1.65 -2.72
CA ARG A 183 0.29 2.60 -3.52
C ARG A 183 -0.51 1.93 -4.63
N SER A 184 0.06 0.94 -5.32
CA SER A 184 -0.65 0.22 -6.40
C SER A 184 -1.82 -0.62 -5.88
N PRO A 185 -1.70 -1.43 -4.78
CA PRO A 185 -2.87 -2.05 -4.16
C PRO A 185 -3.89 -1.04 -3.65
N ALA A 186 -3.47 0.09 -3.07
CA ALA A 186 -4.39 1.14 -2.67
C ALA A 186 -5.19 1.67 -3.88
N ALA A 187 -4.51 1.96 -4.99
CA ALA A 187 -5.14 2.43 -6.23
C ALA A 187 -6.15 1.42 -6.80
N ALA A 188 -5.78 0.15 -6.88
CA ALA A 188 -6.63 -0.89 -7.46
C ALA A 188 -7.85 -1.23 -6.60
N ASN A 189 -7.77 -1.00 -5.29
CA ASN A 189 -8.83 -1.32 -4.34
C ASN A 189 -9.62 -0.09 -3.86
N GLY A 190 -9.29 1.13 -4.34
CA GLY A 190 -10.03 2.34 -4.01
C GLY A 190 -9.86 2.80 -2.57
N VAL A 191 -8.67 2.64 -2.02
CA VAL A 191 -8.29 3.05 -0.65
C VAL A 191 -7.09 3.99 -0.65
N VAL A 192 -6.73 4.52 0.49
CA VAL A 192 -5.56 5.41 0.67
C VAL A 192 -4.34 4.56 1.01
N GLY A 193 -3.21 4.79 0.34
CA GLY A 193 -1.96 4.08 0.64
C GLY A 193 -0.76 5.01 0.61
N LEU A 194 0.00 5.05 1.68
CA LEU A 194 1.18 5.91 1.81
C LEU A 194 2.47 5.08 1.78
N ARG A 195 3.38 5.48 0.90
CA ARG A 195 4.81 5.22 1.04
C ARG A 195 5.43 6.40 1.80
N PRO A 196 5.84 6.27 3.07
CA PRO A 196 6.57 7.35 3.76
C PRO A 196 7.97 7.56 3.16
N THR A 197 8.64 8.60 3.58
CA THR A 197 10.07 8.79 3.32
C THR A 197 10.87 7.59 3.80
N PHE A 198 11.82 7.14 2.99
CA PHE A 198 12.75 6.08 3.40
C PHE A 198 13.46 6.46 4.71
N GLY A 199 13.41 5.56 5.69
CA GLY A 199 13.94 5.79 7.03
C GLY A 199 12.99 6.53 7.99
N ARG A 200 11.75 6.88 7.60
CA ARG A 200 10.73 7.41 8.52
C ARG A 200 10.17 6.33 9.44
N VAL A 201 10.09 5.09 8.97
CA VAL A 201 9.54 3.93 9.69
C VAL A 201 10.61 2.85 9.76
N SER A 202 10.76 2.22 10.93
CA SER A 202 11.67 1.10 11.14
C SER A 202 11.23 -0.12 10.35
N ARG A 203 12.19 -0.79 9.74
CA ARG A 203 12.02 -2.05 9.00
C ARG A 203 12.46 -3.27 9.81
N HIS A 204 12.89 -3.05 11.07
CA HIS A 204 13.31 -4.15 11.94
C HIS A 204 12.20 -5.19 12.10
N GLY A 205 12.53 -6.46 11.98
CA GLY A 205 11.58 -7.57 12.01
C GLY A 205 10.74 -7.73 10.73
N GLY A 206 10.97 -6.90 9.71
CA GLY A 206 10.44 -7.12 8.37
C GLY A 206 11.45 -7.85 7.49
N VAL A 207 10.98 -8.74 6.62
CA VAL A 207 11.87 -9.35 5.61
C VAL A 207 11.96 -8.39 4.44
N MET A 208 13.00 -7.54 4.47
CA MET A 208 13.28 -6.50 3.48
C MET A 208 14.35 -6.97 2.51
N TYR A 209 14.18 -6.68 1.23
CA TYR A 209 15.03 -7.19 0.16
C TYR A 209 15.79 -6.09 -0.57
N ALA A 210 15.11 -5.04 -1.00
CA ALA A 210 15.75 -3.91 -1.67
C ALA A 210 16.25 -2.94 -0.59
N TRP A 211 17.50 -3.14 -0.19
CA TRP A 211 18.14 -2.49 0.95
C TRP A 211 17.95 -0.97 1.00
N THR A 212 17.97 -0.33 -0.18
CA THR A 212 17.89 1.13 -0.30
C THR A 212 16.53 1.65 -0.71
N ALA A 213 15.50 0.78 -0.82
CA ALA A 213 14.20 1.17 -1.37
C ALA A 213 13.00 0.74 -0.52
N ASP A 214 13.06 -0.41 0.18
CA ASP A 214 11.92 -0.94 0.91
C ASP A 214 11.50 -0.02 2.04
N THR A 215 10.19 0.25 2.13
CA THR A 215 9.60 1.15 3.11
C THR A 215 8.26 0.57 3.56
N LEU A 216 7.98 0.56 4.86
CA LEU A 216 6.69 0.16 5.41
C LEU A 216 5.74 1.33 5.43
N GLY A 217 4.47 1.09 5.07
CA GLY A 217 3.48 2.15 5.04
C GLY A 217 2.04 1.66 5.22
N PRO A 218 1.14 2.54 5.70
CA PRO A 218 -0.25 2.22 5.96
C PRO A 218 -1.11 2.24 4.70
N LEU A 219 -2.12 1.35 4.70
CA LEU A 219 -3.30 1.41 3.82
C LEU A 219 -4.53 1.61 4.71
N THR A 220 -5.40 2.56 4.33
CA THR A 220 -6.57 2.95 5.13
C THR A 220 -7.70 3.44 4.23
N ARG A 221 -8.90 3.67 4.78
CA ARG A 221 -10.00 4.22 3.99
C ARG A 221 -9.91 5.73 3.81
N THR A 222 -9.38 6.44 4.80
CA THR A 222 -9.29 7.91 4.76
C THR A 222 -7.85 8.38 4.95
N VAL A 223 -7.58 9.61 4.53
CA VAL A 223 -6.28 10.28 4.73
C VAL A 223 -6.03 10.54 6.22
N GLU A 224 -7.08 10.85 7.01
CA GLU A 224 -6.99 11.02 8.47
C GLU A 224 -6.50 9.71 9.13
N ASP A 225 -7.13 8.58 8.79
CA ASP A 225 -6.70 7.27 9.29
C ASP A 225 -5.23 6.98 8.95
N ASN A 226 -4.84 7.32 7.71
CA ASN A 226 -3.48 7.09 7.24
C ASN A 226 -2.44 7.89 8.06
N ALA A 227 -2.78 9.13 8.40
CA ALA A 227 -1.96 9.98 9.26
C ALA A 227 -1.83 9.41 10.69
N LEU A 228 -2.92 8.87 11.25
CA LEU A 228 -2.93 8.23 12.57
C LEU A 228 -2.03 6.97 12.58
N PHE A 229 -2.17 6.09 11.58
CA PHE A 229 -1.35 4.90 11.47
C PHE A 229 0.13 5.24 11.26
N LEU A 230 0.45 6.22 10.38
CA LEU A 230 1.82 6.66 10.21
C LEU A 230 2.40 7.24 11.51
N HIS A 231 1.65 8.06 12.22
CA HIS A 231 2.11 8.64 13.49
C HIS A 231 2.48 7.55 14.51
N ALA A 232 1.67 6.49 14.59
CA ALA A 232 1.91 5.38 15.51
C ALA A 232 3.19 4.58 15.17
N ILE A 233 3.49 4.39 13.88
CA ILE A 233 4.62 3.53 13.45
C ILE A 233 5.92 4.28 13.14
N ALA A 234 5.87 5.61 12.95
CA ALA A 234 7.03 6.42 12.60
C ALA A 234 8.01 6.61 13.76
N GLY A 235 9.27 6.91 13.42
CA GLY A 235 10.31 7.29 14.37
C GLY A 235 11.54 6.42 14.35
N HIS A 236 12.59 6.90 15.02
CA HIS A 236 13.89 6.23 15.11
C HIS A 236 13.79 4.89 15.85
N ASP A 237 14.53 3.92 15.35
CA ASP A 237 14.72 2.60 15.99
C ASP A 237 16.20 2.22 15.85
N PRO A 238 16.95 2.11 16.95
CA PRO A 238 18.38 1.78 16.89
C PRO A 238 18.69 0.38 16.30
N ARG A 239 17.68 -0.49 16.20
CA ARG A 239 17.79 -1.82 15.58
C ARG A 239 17.76 -1.75 14.05
N ASP A 240 17.23 -0.65 13.46
CA ASP A 240 17.32 -0.36 12.03
C ASP A 240 18.21 0.88 11.81
N PRO A 241 19.48 0.71 11.44
CA PRO A 241 20.44 1.80 11.29
C PRO A 241 20.10 2.79 10.17
N LEU A 242 19.10 2.47 9.36
CA LEU A 242 18.63 3.34 8.27
C LEU A 242 17.46 4.24 8.69
N THR A 243 16.98 4.13 9.93
CA THR A 243 15.96 5.03 10.44
C THR A 243 16.54 6.41 10.78
N SER A 244 15.78 7.44 10.41
CA SER A 244 16.13 8.84 10.68
C SER A 244 15.90 9.19 12.15
N THR A 245 16.78 10.00 12.70
CA THR A 245 16.62 10.63 14.03
C THR A 245 15.77 11.90 14.01
N ARG A 246 15.28 12.34 12.84
CA ARG A 246 14.40 13.50 12.73
C ARG A 246 13.12 13.26 13.55
N PRO A 247 12.68 14.25 14.35
CA PRO A 247 11.42 14.15 15.08
C PRO A 247 10.24 13.77 14.19
N VAL A 248 9.31 13.02 14.73
CA VAL A 248 8.04 12.72 14.07
C VAL A 248 7.08 13.89 14.34
N PRO A 249 6.62 14.61 13.30
CA PRO A 249 5.66 15.68 13.50
C PRO A 249 4.28 15.13 13.86
N ASP A 250 3.42 15.97 14.41
CA ASP A 250 2.00 15.69 14.47
C ASP A 250 1.39 15.85 13.07
N TYR A 251 1.14 14.73 12.41
CA TYR A 251 0.57 14.74 11.07
C TYR A 251 -0.89 15.22 11.05
N SER A 252 -1.61 15.18 12.18
CA SER A 252 -2.99 15.69 12.26
C SER A 252 -3.06 17.20 12.05
N ALA A 253 -2.02 17.92 12.43
CA ALA A 253 -1.92 19.37 12.22
C ALA A 253 -1.85 19.76 10.72
N ALA A 254 -1.48 18.82 9.84
CA ALA A 254 -1.45 19.03 8.40
C ALA A 254 -2.80 18.80 7.71
N LEU A 255 -3.79 18.25 8.40
CA LEU A 255 -5.10 17.89 7.82
C LEU A 255 -6.02 19.12 7.70
N VAL A 256 -5.61 20.09 6.88
CA VAL A 256 -6.37 21.31 6.63
C VAL A 256 -6.92 21.31 5.19
N PRO A 257 -8.18 21.76 4.96
CA PRO A 257 -8.84 21.70 3.67
C PRO A 257 -8.52 22.91 2.76
N ASP A 258 -7.36 23.54 2.92
CA ASP A 258 -6.95 24.76 2.19
C ASP A 258 -5.59 24.56 1.53
N LEU A 259 -5.53 24.79 0.20
CA LEU A 259 -4.31 24.67 -0.60
C LEU A 259 -3.75 26.01 -1.07
N ARG A 260 -4.30 27.15 -0.62
CA ARG A 260 -3.79 28.46 -0.99
C ARG A 260 -2.32 28.60 -0.62
N GLY A 261 -1.54 29.15 -1.56
CA GLY A 261 -0.09 29.30 -1.43
C GLY A 261 0.72 28.08 -1.83
N LEU A 262 0.09 26.92 -2.09
CA LEU A 262 0.80 25.75 -2.61
C LEU A 262 0.88 25.75 -4.13
N THR A 263 2.05 25.35 -4.64
CA THR A 263 2.30 25.07 -6.05
C THR A 263 2.44 23.58 -6.27
N LEU A 264 1.57 23.00 -7.11
CA LEU A 264 1.53 21.58 -7.43
C LEU A 264 2.04 21.35 -8.86
N GLY A 265 3.03 20.48 -9.01
CA GLY A 265 3.65 20.12 -10.29
C GLY A 265 3.03 18.86 -10.87
N VAL A 266 2.33 18.93 -12.01
CA VAL A 266 1.83 17.75 -12.74
C VAL A 266 2.98 17.21 -13.59
N VAL A 267 3.43 15.99 -13.29
CA VAL A 267 4.56 15.38 -14.00
C VAL A 267 4.09 14.84 -15.36
N ARG A 268 4.47 15.51 -16.44
CA ARG A 268 4.00 15.18 -17.79
C ARG A 268 4.26 13.73 -18.19
N GLU A 269 5.48 13.25 -18.00
CA GLU A 269 5.92 11.90 -18.39
C GLU A 269 5.27 10.78 -17.60
N MET A 270 4.75 11.09 -16.40
CA MET A 270 4.07 10.15 -15.53
C MET A 270 2.53 10.25 -15.61
N THR A 271 2.02 11.32 -16.25
CA THR A 271 0.58 11.62 -16.29
C THR A 271 -0.01 11.42 -17.67
N TRP A 272 0.71 11.86 -18.71
CA TRP A 272 0.19 11.88 -20.06
C TRP A 272 1.01 11.07 -21.09
N PRO A 273 1.62 9.93 -20.74
CA PRO A 273 2.32 9.13 -21.74
C PRO A 273 1.31 8.55 -22.75
N ASP A 274 1.81 8.19 -23.94
CA ASP A 274 1.03 7.42 -24.88
C ASP A 274 0.57 6.10 -24.24
N GLY A 275 -0.69 5.71 -24.44
CA GLY A 275 -1.26 4.50 -23.84
C GLY A 275 -1.90 4.69 -22.46
N VAL A 276 -1.97 5.92 -21.90
CA VAL A 276 -2.79 6.18 -20.73
C VAL A 276 -4.27 5.93 -21.04
N HIS A 277 -4.95 5.17 -20.16
CA HIS A 277 -6.37 4.86 -20.33
C HIS A 277 -7.23 6.12 -20.29
N ALA A 278 -8.20 6.25 -21.21
CA ALA A 278 -9.01 7.46 -21.36
C ALA A 278 -9.74 7.87 -20.08
N GLU A 279 -10.29 6.90 -19.33
CA GLU A 279 -10.98 7.20 -18.07
C GLU A 279 -10.03 7.63 -16.94
N VAL A 280 -8.77 7.16 -16.94
CA VAL A 280 -7.73 7.65 -16.01
C VAL A 280 -7.37 9.08 -16.37
N ARG A 281 -7.21 9.39 -17.66
CA ARG A 281 -6.95 10.76 -18.15
C ARG A 281 -8.05 11.71 -17.68
N SER A 282 -9.31 11.39 -17.98
CA SER A 282 -10.45 12.25 -17.61
C SER A 282 -10.59 12.44 -16.11
N ALA A 283 -10.36 11.39 -15.32
CA ALA A 283 -10.38 11.49 -13.85
C ALA A 283 -9.23 12.36 -13.31
N MET A 284 -8.04 12.28 -13.91
CA MET A 284 -6.91 13.14 -13.53
C MET A 284 -7.18 14.60 -13.88
N GLU A 285 -7.72 14.90 -15.08
CA GLU A 285 -8.12 16.24 -15.47
C GLU A 285 -9.13 16.84 -14.49
N ALA A 286 -10.17 16.08 -14.13
CA ALA A 286 -11.15 16.49 -13.11
C ALA A 286 -10.52 16.71 -11.74
N ALA A 287 -9.57 15.87 -11.32
CA ALA A 287 -8.88 16.03 -10.06
C ALA A 287 -8.04 17.32 -10.02
N LEU A 288 -7.40 17.69 -11.11
CA LEU A 288 -6.66 18.95 -11.23
C LEU A 288 -7.57 20.18 -11.09
N GLU A 289 -8.79 20.14 -11.65
CA GLU A 289 -9.77 21.23 -11.48
C GLU A 289 -10.20 21.37 -10.01
N VAL A 290 -10.44 20.25 -9.30
CA VAL A 290 -10.73 20.29 -7.86
C VAL A 290 -9.58 20.93 -7.09
N LEU A 291 -8.34 20.56 -7.34
CA LEU A 291 -7.17 21.11 -6.66
C LEU A 291 -6.99 22.63 -6.92
N ARG A 292 -7.27 23.08 -8.17
CA ARG A 292 -7.30 24.52 -8.50
C ARG A 292 -8.42 25.25 -7.74
N GLY A 293 -9.60 24.65 -7.67
CA GLY A 293 -10.74 25.18 -6.91
C GLY A 293 -10.48 25.31 -5.42
N LEU A 294 -9.58 24.49 -4.86
CA LEU A 294 -9.09 24.57 -3.47
C LEU A 294 -7.99 25.62 -3.26
N GLY A 295 -7.62 26.36 -4.31
CA GLY A 295 -6.68 27.48 -4.24
C GLY A 295 -5.22 27.12 -4.55
N ALA A 296 -4.93 25.90 -5.00
CA ALA A 296 -3.57 25.54 -5.42
C ALA A 296 -3.22 26.13 -6.78
N SER A 297 -1.97 26.58 -6.93
CA SER A 297 -1.37 26.84 -8.25
C SER A 297 -0.95 25.50 -8.85
N VAL A 298 -1.51 25.14 -10.01
CA VAL A 298 -1.20 23.88 -10.69
C VAL A 298 -0.45 24.17 -11.99
N LYS A 299 0.77 23.65 -12.13
CA LYS A 299 1.59 23.79 -13.34
C LYS A 299 2.11 22.44 -13.83
N GLU A 300 2.35 22.34 -15.14
CA GLU A 300 3.04 21.16 -15.68
C GLU A 300 4.54 21.26 -15.40
N VAL A 301 5.16 20.10 -15.08
CA VAL A 301 6.59 19.94 -14.89
C VAL A 301 7.08 18.70 -15.65
N SER A 302 8.37 18.66 -15.99
CA SER A 302 8.98 17.57 -16.75
C SER A 302 10.03 16.85 -15.90
N LEU A 303 9.98 15.51 -15.90
CA LEU A 303 10.99 14.62 -15.34
C LEU A 303 11.53 13.74 -16.48
N LYS A 304 12.50 14.25 -17.24
CA LYS A 304 13.06 13.59 -18.43
C LYS A 304 13.68 12.22 -18.13
N LEU A 305 14.19 12.05 -16.90
CA LEU A 305 14.80 10.81 -16.44
C LEU A 305 13.78 9.81 -15.85
N ALA A 306 12.50 10.17 -15.71
CA ALA A 306 11.49 9.32 -15.10
C ALA A 306 11.42 7.92 -15.74
N LYS A 307 11.48 7.81 -17.07
CA LYS A 307 11.45 6.53 -17.80
C LYS A 307 12.61 5.60 -17.43
N HIS A 308 13.77 6.15 -17.06
CA HIS A 308 14.94 5.36 -16.67
C HIS A 308 14.80 4.77 -15.27
N SER A 309 13.89 5.30 -14.44
CA SER A 309 13.63 4.73 -13.11
C SER A 309 13.15 3.28 -13.17
N VAL A 310 12.44 2.90 -14.23
CA VAL A 310 11.84 1.57 -14.37
C VAL A 310 12.91 0.48 -14.52
N PRO A 311 13.80 0.49 -15.53
CA PRO A 311 14.85 -0.50 -15.64
C PRO A 311 15.85 -0.43 -14.48
N LEU A 312 16.18 0.76 -13.96
CA LEU A 312 17.10 0.91 -12.83
C LEU A 312 16.55 0.27 -11.56
N GLN A 313 15.27 0.49 -11.24
CA GLN A 313 14.64 -0.09 -10.05
C GLN A 313 14.51 -1.62 -10.16
N LEU A 314 14.13 -2.13 -11.33
CA LEU A 314 14.05 -3.57 -11.57
C LEU A 314 15.42 -4.23 -11.39
N LEU A 315 16.45 -3.70 -12.05
CA LEU A 315 17.81 -4.21 -11.99
C LEU A 315 18.34 -4.23 -10.56
N THR A 316 18.26 -3.11 -9.86
CA THR A 316 18.80 -3.00 -8.49
C THR A 316 18.03 -3.88 -7.51
N SER A 317 16.69 -3.89 -7.56
CA SER A 317 15.89 -4.72 -6.65
C SER A 317 16.02 -6.22 -6.95
N ASP A 318 16.23 -6.63 -8.22
CA ASP A 318 16.42 -8.03 -8.56
C ASP A 318 17.80 -8.53 -8.09
N ALA A 319 18.84 -7.72 -8.20
CA ALA A 319 20.15 -8.05 -7.66
C ALA A 319 20.15 -8.10 -6.12
N ASP A 320 19.52 -7.12 -5.46
CA ASP A 320 19.44 -7.07 -4.00
C ASP A 320 18.74 -8.32 -3.43
N ILE A 321 17.55 -8.67 -3.93
CA ILE A 321 16.82 -9.84 -3.45
C ILE A 321 17.54 -11.14 -3.80
N ALA A 322 18.13 -11.26 -4.99
CA ALA A 322 18.90 -12.43 -5.38
C ALA A 322 20.09 -12.66 -4.45
N SER A 323 20.78 -11.60 -4.01
CA SER A 323 21.91 -11.69 -3.08
C SER A 323 21.51 -12.29 -1.74
N MET A 324 20.31 -11.98 -1.23
CA MET A 324 19.78 -12.52 0.02
C MET A 324 19.30 -13.96 -0.10
N MET A 325 18.65 -14.29 -1.24
CA MET A 325 18.00 -15.58 -1.45
C MET A 325 18.97 -16.67 -1.91
N LEU A 326 20.06 -16.30 -2.62
CA LEU A 326 20.99 -17.23 -3.25
C LEU A 326 21.55 -18.24 -2.24
N LYS A 327 22.04 -17.76 -1.11
CA LYS A 327 22.67 -18.60 -0.09
C LYS A 327 21.65 -19.38 0.74
N ARG A 328 20.45 -18.82 0.96
CA ARG A 328 19.43 -19.41 1.84
C ARG A 328 18.64 -20.51 1.14
N TRP A 329 18.07 -20.21 -0.06
CA TRP A 329 17.06 -21.08 -0.65
C TRP A 329 17.20 -21.29 -2.15
N LEU A 330 17.72 -20.33 -2.91
CA LEU A 330 17.72 -20.41 -4.37
C LEU A 330 18.52 -21.61 -4.88
N ARG A 331 19.57 -22.03 -4.17
CA ARG A 331 20.42 -23.19 -4.51
C ARG A 331 19.84 -24.54 -4.08
N THR A 332 19.00 -24.55 -3.04
CA THR A 332 18.56 -25.78 -2.36
C THR A 332 17.07 -26.04 -2.49
N ARG A 333 16.27 -25.01 -2.81
CA ARG A 333 14.81 -25.06 -2.88
C ARG A 333 14.25 -24.40 -4.14
N TRP A 334 14.97 -24.52 -5.25
CA TRP A 334 14.64 -23.89 -6.53
C TRP A 334 13.21 -24.13 -6.99
N ASP A 335 12.72 -25.38 -6.89
CA ASP A 335 11.40 -25.76 -7.40
C ASP A 335 10.24 -25.37 -6.46
N ASP A 336 10.54 -24.94 -5.22
CA ASP A 336 9.55 -24.44 -4.28
C ASP A 336 9.15 -22.98 -4.54
N PHE A 337 9.97 -22.24 -5.28
CA PHE A 337 9.64 -20.88 -5.70
C PHE A 337 8.59 -20.87 -6.82
N ASP A 338 7.74 -19.85 -6.80
CA ASP A 338 6.94 -19.50 -7.98
C ASP A 338 7.84 -19.24 -9.20
N VAL A 339 7.40 -19.67 -10.39
CA VAL A 339 8.19 -19.56 -11.62
C VAL A 339 8.56 -18.10 -11.94
N GLY A 340 7.66 -17.15 -11.73
CA GLY A 340 7.93 -15.73 -11.94
C GLY A 340 8.98 -15.20 -10.97
N THR A 341 8.89 -15.58 -9.68
CA THR A 341 9.86 -15.20 -8.66
C THR A 341 11.24 -15.78 -8.97
N ARG A 342 11.35 -17.10 -9.18
CA ARG A 342 12.66 -17.75 -9.43
C ARG A 342 13.35 -17.26 -10.69
N THR A 343 12.60 -16.97 -11.76
CA THR A 343 13.15 -16.43 -13.01
C THR A 343 13.82 -15.08 -12.77
N ARG A 344 13.18 -14.19 -12.03
CA ARG A 344 13.74 -12.88 -11.68
C ARG A 344 14.93 -12.98 -10.73
N LEU A 345 14.89 -13.92 -9.78
CA LEU A 345 16.01 -14.19 -8.87
C LEU A 345 17.23 -14.73 -9.65
N ALA A 346 17.02 -15.64 -10.59
CA ALA A 346 18.08 -16.14 -11.47
C ALA A 346 18.70 -15.01 -12.31
N ALA A 347 17.87 -14.17 -12.93
CA ALA A 347 18.34 -13.00 -13.66
C ALA A 347 19.13 -12.04 -12.76
N GLY A 348 18.67 -11.82 -11.54
CA GLY A 348 19.35 -10.99 -10.52
C GLY A 348 20.75 -11.50 -10.17
N CYS A 349 20.93 -12.84 -10.09
CA CYS A 349 22.23 -13.46 -9.84
C CYS A 349 23.24 -13.25 -10.99
N LEU A 350 22.77 -12.99 -12.21
CA LEU A 350 23.60 -12.82 -13.41
C LEU A 350 23.97 -11.35 -13.66
N ILE A 351 23.47 -10.41 -12.86
CA ILE A 351 23.78 -8.98 -13.00
C ILE A 351 25.23 -8.74 -12.55
N PRO A 352 26.13 -8.27 -13.43
CA PRO A 352 27.50 -7.94 -13.04
C PRO A 352 27.54 -6.78 -12.03
N ALA A 353 28.45 -6.85 -11.04
CA ALA A 353 28.62 -5.78 -10.04
C ALA A 353 28.85 -4.41 -10.69
N THR A 354 29.57 -4.35 -11.80
CA THR A 354 29.81 -3.10 -12.55
C THR A 354 28.51 -2.49 -13.09
N VAL A 355 27.56 -3.30 -13.52
CA VAL A 355 26.24 -2.86 -14.00
C VAL A 355 25.39 -2.38 -12.82
N TYR A 356 25.37 -3.11 -11.70
CA TYR A 356 24.69 -2.70 -10.47
C TYR A 356 25.21 -1.35 -9.97
N HIS A 357 26.52 -1.17 -9.86
CA HIS A 357 27.11 0.10 -9.41
C HIS A 357 26.83 1.26 -10.36
N ARG A 358 26.78 1.02 -11.67
CA ARG A 358 26.34 2.05 -12.65
C ARG A 358 24.89 2.42 -12.44
N ALA A 359 24.00 1.46 -12.20
CA ALA A 359 22.58 1.70 -11.91
C ALA A 359 22.41 2.52 -10.62
N MET A 360 23.17 2.21 -9.56
CA MET A 360 23.13 2.98 -8.31
C MET A 360 23.61 4.42 -8.49
N ARG A 361 24.59 4.67 -9.35
CA ARG A 361 25.00 6.05 -9.71
C ARG A 361 23.95 6.77 -10.55
N ALA A 362 23.33 6.08 -11.51
CA ALA A 362 22.26 6.65 -12.33
C ALA A 362 21.02 7.01 -11.49
N ARG A 363 20.72 6.23 -10.45
CA ARG A 363 19.67 6.52 -9.47
C ARG A 363 19.83 7.89 -8.83
N VAL A 364 21.08 8.31 -8.53
CA VAL A 364 21.36 9.63 -7.95
C VAL A 364 20.92 10.75 -8.89
N LEU A 365 21.05 10.56 -10.20
CA LEU A 365 20.62 11.56 -11.20
C LEU A 365 19.10 11.68 -11.25
N VAL A 366 18.38 10.55 -11.26
CA VAL A 366 16.91 10.53 -11.19
C VAL A 366 16.42 11.23 -9.91
N ARG A 367 17.03 10.89 -8.76
CA ARG A 367 16.69 11.53 -7.49
C ARG A 367 16.94 13.05 -7.53
N ARG A 368 18.07 13.48 -8.07
CA ARG A 368 18.42 14.90 -8.18
C ARG A 368 17.39 15.65 -9.02
N GLU A 369 17.04 15.15 -10.22
CA GLU A 369 16.02 15.78 -11.08
C GLU A 369 14.69 15.98 -10.34
N ILE A 370 14.24 14.96 -9.58
CA ILE A 370 13.01 15.04 -8.79
C ILE A 370 13.11 16.10 -7.69
N LEU A 371 14.23 16.14 -6.96
CA LEU A 371 14.43 17.11 -5.88
C LEU A 371 14.58 18.54 -6.42
N ASP A 372 15.26 18.72 -7.53
CA ASP A 372 15.40 20.02 -8.21
C ASP A 372 14.03 20.52 -8.70
N THR A 373 13.19 19.61 -9.23
CA THR A 373 11.81 19.95 -9.63
C THR A 373 10.97 20.32 -8.41
N LEU A 374 11.10 19.58 -7.29
CA LEU A 374 10.44 19.89 -6.02
C LEU A 374 10.96 21.18 -5.35
N ALA A 375 12.12 21.72 -5.77
CA ALA A 375 12.54 23.05 -5.31
C ALA A 375 11.63 24.16 -5.85
N GLY A 376 11.00 23.93 -6.99
CA GLY A 376 10.06 24.88 -7.64
C GLY A 376 8.58 24.60 -7.39
N CYS A 377 8.23 23.56 -6.63
CA CYS A 377 6.86 23.24 -6.24
C CYS A 377 6.82 22.48 -4.91
N ASP A 378 5.64 22.48 -4.26
CA ASP A 378 5.47 21.87 -2.95
C ASP A 378 5.20 20.36 -3.05
N ALA A 379 4.49 19.92 -4.09
CA ALA A 379 4.22 18.52 -4.37
C ALA A 379 4.18 18.22 -5.87
N LEU A 380 4.42 16.96 -6.21
CA LEU A 380 4.30 16.42 -7.56
C LEU A 380 3.05 15.53 -7.66
N LEU A 381 2.34 15.63 -8.77
CA LEU A 381 1.10 14.92 -9.04
C LEU A 381 1.22 14.04 -10.28
N CYS A 382 0.62 12.84 -10.21
CA CYS A 382 0.36 11.98 -11.36
C CYS A 382 -0.73 10.95 -10.99
N PRO A 383 -1.32 10.20 -11.94
CA PRO A 383 -2.10 9.01 -11.61
C PRO A 383 -1.21 7.97 -10.91
N THR A 384 -1.76 7.21 -9.96
CA THR A 384 -1.02 6.10 -9.33
C THR A 384 -0.77 4.96 -10.29
N ALA A 385 -1.71 4.73 -11.20
CA ALA A 385 -1.61 3.77 -12.30
C ALA A 385 -2.20 4.39 -13.57
N LEU A 386 -1.62 4.05 -14.73
CA LEU A 386 -2.06 4.59 -16.02
C LEU A 386 -3.26 3.85 -16.63
N SER A 387 -3.70 2.76 -15.99
CA SER A 387 -4.89 1.99 -16.35
C SER A 387 -5.60 1.49 -15.10
N PRO A 388 -6.91 1.22 -15.17
CA PRO A 388 -7.64 0.51 -14.12
C PRO A 388 -7.07 -0.89 -13.88
N ALA A 389 -7.48 -1.54 -12.80
CA ALA A 389 -7.09 -2.92 -12.49
C ALA A 389 -7.40 -3.86 -13.66
N GLY A 390 -6.39 -4.55 -14.17
CA GLY A 390 -6.55 -5.52 -15.27
C GLY A 390 -7.20 -6.82 -14.80
N ARG A 391 -7.76 -7.60 -15.74
CA ARG A 391 -8.30 -8.94 -15.45
C ARG A 391 -7.18 -9.90 -15.07
N ILE A 392 -7.46 -10.84 -14.17
CA ILE A 392 -6.49 -11.86 -13.74
C ILE A 392 -6.07 -12.73 -14.92
N GLU A 393 -7.01 -13.10 -15.79
CA GLU A 393 -6.73 -13.93 -16.98
C GLU A 393 -5.93 -13.22 -18.05
N ALA A 394 -6.08 -11.89 -18.18
CA ALA A 394 -5.32 -11.09 -19.16
C ALA A 394 -3.80 -11.05 -18.86
N ALA A 395 -3.37 -11.43 -17.66
CA ALA A 395 -1.96 -11.55 -17.33
C ALA A 395 -1.20 -12.61 -18.17
N ARG A 396 -1.94 -13.41 -18.97
CA ARG A 396 -1.40 -14.41 -19.90
C ARG A 396 -1.32 -13.91 -21.34
N GLU A 397 -1.58 -12.62 -21.60
CA GLU A 397 -1.45 -12.05 -22.94
C GLU A 397 -0.04 -12.25 -23.49
N GLN A 398 0.01 -12.75 -24.71
CA GLN A 398 1.25 -13.02 -25.42
C GLN A 398 2.02 -11.72 -25.67
N VAL A 399 3.29 -11.71 -25.33
CA VAL A 399 4.22 -10.63 -25.66
C VAL A 399 4.72 -10.88 -27.08
N ASN A 400 4.51 -9.93 -27.97
CA ASN A 400 4.77 -10.12 -29.40
C ASN A 400 6.16 -9.62 -29.84
N SER A 401 6.77 -8.71 -29.07
CA SER A 401 8.10 -8.17 -29.37
C SER A 401 8.77 -7.62 -28.10
N GLN A 402 10.07 -7.34 -28.20
CA GLN A 402 10.80 -6.64 -27.13
C GLN A 402 10.22 -5.25 -26.87
N GLU A 403 9.83 -4.51 -27.91
CA GLU A 403 9.24 -3.18 -27.80
C GLU A 403 7.87 -3.21 -27.09
N ASP A 404 7.02 -4.22 -27.38
CA ASP A 404 5.76 -4.44 -26.67
C ASP A 404 6.01 -4.74 -25.19
N MET A 405 7.01 -5.59 -24.88
CA MET A 405 7.40 -5.86 -23.49
C MET A 405 7.86 -4.59 -22.78
N ASP A 406 8.77 -3.84 -23.37
CA ASP A 406 9.34 -2.64 -22.79
C ASP A 406 8.27 -1.59 -22.54
N THR A 407 7.35 -1.39 -23.50
CA THR A 407 6.19 -0.49 -23.35
C THR A 407 5.26 -0.90 -22.21
N ARG A 408 4.88 -2.18 -22.15
CA ARG A 408 4.02 -2.70 -21.07
C ARG A 408 4.68 -2.57 -19.69
N VAL A 409 5.97 -2.88 -19.59
CA VAL A 409 6.74 -2.77 -18.36
C VAL A 409 6.85 -1.32 -17.92
N LEU A 410 7.09 -0.40 -18.87
CA LEU A 410 7.17 1.03 -18.61
C LEU A 410 5.82 1.57 -18.10
N LEU A 411 4.74 1.37 -18.84
CA LEU A 411 3.41 1.90 -18.50
C LEU A 411 2.89 1.39 -17.15
N ARG A 412 3.22 0.17 -16.77
CA ARG A 412 2.82 -0.38 -15.46
C ARG A 412 3.54 0.27 -14.27
N ARG A 413 4.68 0.92 -14.47
CA ARG A 413 5.60 1.29 -13.37
C ARG A 413 6.04 2.76 -13.37
N ILE A 414 5.91 3.44 -14.51
CA ILE A 414 6.40 4.82 -14.66
C ILE A 414 5.79 5.77 -13.62
N SER A 415 4.56 5.57 -13.20
CA SER A 415 3.91 6.42 -12.21
C SER A 415 4.46 6.20 -10.78
N ALA A 416 4.93 5.00 -10.44
CA ALA A 416 5.32 4.66 -9.06
C ALA A 416 6.84 4.69 -8.81
N TYR A 417 7.65 4.22 -9.78
CA TYR A 417 9.08 3.99 -9.57
C TYR A 417 9.92 5.25 -9.38
N PRO A 418 9.66 6.38 -10.08
CA PRO A 418 10.45 7.59 -9.86
C PRO A 418 10.45 8.04 -8.39
N PHE A 419 9.29 8.08 -7.75
CA PHE A 419 9.17 8.49 -6.34
C PHE A 419 9.83 7.48 -5.39
N SER A 420 9.74 6.17 -5.70
CA SER A 420 10.44 5.14 -4.95
C SER A 420 11.96 5.29 -5.05
N MET A 421 12.48 5.52 -6.27
CA MET A 421 13.92 5.71 -6.49
C MET A 421 14.44 6.97 -5.81
N ALA A 422 13.64 8.02 -5.75
CA ALA A 422 13.96 9.24 -5.06
C ALA A 422 13.86 9.14 -3.54
N ASN A 423 13.27 8.05 -3.01
CA ASN A 423 13.02 7.87 -1.58
C ASN A 423 12.20 9.00 -0.94
N ILE A 424 11.27 9.58 -1.70
CA ILE A 424 10.35 10.61 -1.23
C ILE A 424 9.06 9.99 -0.71
N PRO A 425 8.30 10.69 0.17
CA PRO A 425 6.98 10.27 0.56
C PRO A 425 6.02 10.40 -0.62
N ALA A 426 5.11 9.44 -0.78
CA ALA A 426 4.08 9.49 -1.81
C ALA A 426 2.81 8.75 -1.35
N ILE A 427 1.65 9.42 -1.49
CA ILE A 427 0.34 8.87 -1.16
C ILE A 427 -0.47 8.60 -2.43
N ALA A 428 -1.20 7.51 -2.42
CA ALA A 428 -2.22 7.18 -3.40
C ALA A 428 -3.60 7.30 -2.75
N LEU A 429 -4.56 7.92 -3.44
CA LEU A 429 -5.94 8.03 -2.96
C LEU A 429 -6.92 8.01 -4.13
N PRO A 430 -8.19 7.59 -3.92
CA PRO A 430 -9.17 7.53 -5.00
C PRO A 430 -9.41 8.89 -5.65
N MET A 431 -9.44 8.94 -7.01
CA MET A 431 -9.80 10.14 -7.78
C MET A 431 -11.02 9.93 -8.69
N GLY A 432 -11.63 8.75 -8.63
CA GLY A 432 -12.81 8.41 -9.45
C GLY A 432 -12.98 6.92 -9.60
N TYR A 433 -13.97 6.56 -10.41
CA TYR A 433 -14.29 5.18 -10.77
C TYR A 433 -14.59 5.13 -12.26
N THR A 434 -14.17 4.05 -12.93
CA THR A 434 -14.50 3.80 -14.32
C THR A 434 -15.99 3.49 -14.50
N LYS A 435 -16.46 3.47 -15.75
CA LYS A 435 -17.82 3.00 -16.09
C LYS A 435 -18.06 1.54 -15.65
N ALA A 436 -16.99 0.74 -15.59
CA ALA A 436 -17.03 -0.63 -15.07
C ALA A 436 -16.99 -0.71 -13.53
N GLY A 437 -17.02 0.42 -12.82
CA GLY A 437 -16.98 0.49 -11.36
C GLY A 437 -15.60 0.26 -10.72
N LEU A 438 -14.53 0.16 -11.49
CA LEU A 438 -13.18 -0.03 -10.97
C LEU A 438 -12.57 1.32 -10.52
N PRO A 439 -11.87 1.36 -9.37
CA PRO A 439 -11.24 2.58 -8.89
C PRO A 439 -10.12 3.08 -9.81
N VAL A 440 -9.94 4.40 -9.84
CA VAL A 440 -8.76 5.09 -10.38
C VAL A 440 -8.23 6.05 -9.32
N SER A 441 -6.90 6.32 -9.32
CA SER A 441 -6.23 6.91 -8.16
C SER A 441 -5.24 8.00 -8.53
N LEU A 442 -5.30 9.11 -7.79
CA LEU A 442 -4.32 10.19 -7.76
C LEU A 442 -3.12 9.78 -6.90
N GLN A 443 -1.92 10.17 -7.31
CA GLN A 443 -0.71 10.06 -6.51
C GLN A 443 -0.10 11.45 -6.27
N ILE A 444 0.30 11.70 -5.02
CA ILE A 444 0.90 12.95 -4.56
C ILE A 444 2.22 12.63 -3.89
N GLY A 445 3.33 13.20 -4.38
CA GLY A 445 4.66 13.05 -3.78
C GLY A 445 5.22 14.40 -3.37
N ALA A 446 5.97 14.48 -2.25
CA ALA A 446 6.59 15.69 -1.76
C ALA A 446 8.06 15.50 -1.40
N LYS A 447 8.71 16.54 -0.84
CA LYS A 447 10.11 16.48 -0.41
C LYS A 447 10.33 15.41 0.65
N PRO A 448 11.55 14.86 0.78
CA PRO A 448 11.87 13.92 1.85
C PRO A 448 11.52 14.48 3.23
N PHE A 449 10.83 13.68 4.04
CA PHE A 449 10.34 14.01 5.38
C PHE A 449 9.26 15.09 5.43
N ASP A 450 8.64 15.40 4.29
CA ASP A 450 7.51 16.32 4.18
C ASP A 450 6.19 15.55 3.92
N GLU A 451 5.94 14.53 4.73
CA GLU A 451 4.66 13.82 4.75
C GLU A 451 3.50 14.78 5.09
N GLY A 452 3.78 15.87 5.81
CA GLY A 452 2.79 16.91 6.12
C GLY A 452 2.17 17.54 4.87
N THR A 453 3.00 17.95 3.90
CA THR A 453 2.50 18.48 2.61
C THR A 453 1.73 17.41 1.83
N VAL A 454 2.19 16.16 1.84
CA VAL A 454 1.47 15.03 1.22
C VAL A 454 0.08 14.88 1.82
N PHE A 455 -0.02 14.86 3.15
CA PHE A 455 -1.30 14.77 3.86
C PHE A 455 -2.20 15.98 3.64
N ARG A 456 -1.66 17.19 3.65
CA ARG A 456 -2.42 18.42 3.40
C ARG A 456 -3.12 18.38 2.04
N VAL A 457 -2.38 18.10 0.98
CA VAL A 457 -2.94 18.04 -0.38
C VAL A 457 -3.94 16.90 -0.52
N ALA A 458 -3.62 15.71 0.00
CA ALA A 458 -4.49 14.54 -0.04
C ALA A 458 -5.80 14.77 0.74
N HIS A 459 -5.71 15.30 1.96
CA HIS A 459 -6.87 15.57 2.82
C HIS A 459 -7.81 16.63 2.21
N ALA A 460 -7.25 17.74 1.71
CA ALA A 460 -8.05 18.79 1.08
C ALA A 460 -8.81 18.22 -0.13
N TYR A 461 -8.16 17.41 -0.98
CA TYR A 461 -8.79 16.74 -2.11
C TYR A 461 -9.87 15.74 -1.67
N GLU A 462 -9.56 14.89 -0.68
CA GLU A 462 -10.51 13.90 -0.13
C GLU A 462 -11.77 14.58 0.41
N ARG A 463 -11.64 15.69 1.15
CA ARG A 463 -12.76 16.44 1.70
C ARG A 463 -13.64 17.11 0.64
N ALA A 464 -13.05 17.48 -0.50
CA ALA A 464 -13.75 18.11 -1.61
C ALA A 464 -14.45 17.10 -2.57
N THR A 465 -14.20 15.79 -2.39
CA THR A 465 -14.71 14.74 -3.29
C THR A 465 -15.41 13.62 -2.51
N PRO A 466 -16.35 12.88 -3.15
CA PRO A 466 -17.10 11.82 -2.47
C PRO A 466 -16.41 10.44 -2.53
N TRP A 467 -15.24 10.33 -3.14
CA TRP A 467 -14.68 9.03 -3.58
C TRP A 467 -14.35 8.09 -2.43
N HIS A 468 -13.83 8.60 -1.31
CA HIS A 468 -13.50 7.83 -0.11
C HIS A 468 -14.70 7.21 0.62
N ARG A 469 -15.93 7.67 0.31
CA ARG A 469 -17.17 7.14 0.91
C ARG A 469 -17.68 5.89 0.20
N ARG A 470 -17.14 5.60 -0.99
CA ARG A 470 -17.54 4.41 -1.74
C ARG A 470 -16.80 3.19 -1.24
N HIS A 471 -17.51 2.09 -1.15
CA HIS A 471 -16.97 0.76 -0.86
C HIS A 471 -17.62 -0.28 -1.78
N PRO A 472 -16.98 -1.44 -2.01
CA PRO A 472 -17.55 -2.49 -2.84
C PRO A 472 -18.79 -3.09 -2.15
N ASP A 473 -19.85 -3.30 -2.93
CA ASP A 473 -21.01 -4.09 -2.51
C ASP A 473 -20.68 -5.58 -2.68
N LEU A 474 -20.10 -6.19 -1.62
CA LEU A 474 -19.67 -7.58 -1.64
C LEU A 474 -20.83 -8.55 -1.74
N ALA A 475 -21.99 -8.21 -1.18
CA ALA A 475 -23.17 -9.07 -1.22
C ALA A 475 -23.69 -9.24 -2.65
N SER A 476 -23.63 -8.20 -3.47
CA SER A 476 -24.00 -8.26 -4.89
C SER A 476 -22.85 -8.79 -5.78
N THR A 477 -21.62 -8.37 -5.50
CA THR A 477 -20.45 -8.66 -6.34
C THR A 477 -19.99 -10.12 -6.24
N LEU A 478 -20.19 -10.78 -5.08
CA LEU A 478 -19.69 -12.13 -4.78
C LEU A 478 -20.79 -13.20 -4.77
N LYS A 479 -21.98 -12.92 -5.34
CA LYS A 479 -23.01 -13.95 -5.47
C LYS A 479 -22.51 -15.13 -6.30
N PRO A 480 -22.75 -16.39 -5.86
CA PRO A 480 -22.44 -17.55 -6.68
C PRO A 480 -23.19 -17.47 -8.02
N ALA A 481 -22.51 -17.79 -9.12
CA ALA A 481 -23.10 -17.77 -10.47
C ALA A 481 -24.36 -18.66 -10.65
N ALA A 482 -24.70 -19.51 -9.66
CA ALA A 482 -25.89 -20.36 -9.65
C ALA A 482 -27.19 -19.60 -9.36
N GLU A 483 -27.16 -18.44 -8.64
CA GLU A 483 -28.37 -17.66 -8.33
C GLU A 483 -28.68 -16.59 -9.37
N ALA A 484 -27.81 -16.36 -10.32
CA ALA A 484 -28.01 -15.38 -11.40
C ALA A 484 -28.83 -15.93 -12.60
N ARG A 485 -29.36 -17.17 -12.49
CA ARG A 485 -30.18 -17.83 -13.52
C ARG A 485 -31.58 -18.23 -13.06
N ALA A 486 -32.04 -17.69 -11.96
CA ALA A 486 -33.41 -17.86 -11.50
C ALA A 486 -34.27 -16.62 -11.79
#